data_dcee5133eb81af07f5657bce9d21d0da
#
_entry.id   dcee5133eb81af07f5657bce9d21d0da
#
_cell.length_a   1.000
_cell.length_b   1.000
_cell.length_c   1.000
_cell.angle_alpha   90.00
_cell.angle_beta   90.00
_cell.angle_gamma   90.00
#
_symmetry.space_group_name_H-M   'P 1'
#
loop_
_entity.id
_entity.type
_entity.pdbx_description
1 polymer ?
#
loop_
_entity_poly.entity_id
_entity_poly.type
_entity_poly.pdbx_seq_one_letter_code
_entity_poly.pdbx_strand_id
1 'polypeptide(L)'
;CYSLTSVTIPNSVTSIGHSAFDGCASLTSVTIPDSVTSIGRGAFSNCAALTGIWVTEGNSYYSSDASGVLFSKDKTTLVQCPGTLAACTIPDSVTSIGDSAFDGCTSLTSVTIPDSVTSIGYSAFYNCTSLTDIYFTGTESAWNSIAIDVANDANDALENANIHCNYVSHTHSYDAVVTAPTCTDKGYTTHTCAC
;
A
#
# COMPACT_ATOMS: atom_id res chain seq x y z
N CYS A 1 -0.62 2.24 -22.44
CA CYS A 1 -1.35 3.40 -23.04
C CYS A 1 -1.24 4.62 -22.13
N TYR A 2 -0.23 5.46 -22.34
CA TYR A 2 0.06 6.61 -21.45
C TYR A 2 -1.09 7.63 -21.29
N SER A 3 -1.97 7.75 -22.29
CA SER A 3 -3.08 8.72 -22.30
C SER A 3 -4.46 8.12 -21.95
N LEU A 4 -4.53 6.84 -21.60
CA LEU A 4 -5.79 6.22 -21.20
C LEU A 4 -6.19 6.73 -19.81
N THR A 5 -7.32 7.44 -19.73
CA THR A 5 -7.80 8.05 -18.47
C THR A 5 -8.84 7.19 -17.75
N SER A 6 -9.57 6.36 -18.48
CA SER A 6 -10.58 5.46 -17.92
C SER A 6 -10.73 4.19 -18.75
N VAL A 7 -11.14 3.13 -18.11
CA VAL A 7 -11.47 1.85 -18.75
C VAL A 7 -12.68 1.23 -18.07
N THR A 8 -13.58 0.67 -18.87
CA THR A 8 -14.68 -0.14 -18.38
C THR A 8 -14.40 -1.61 -18.71
N ILE A 9 -14.33 -2.44 -17.68
CA ILE A 9 -14.17 -3.90 -17.84
C ILE A 9 -15.57 -4.52 -17.84
N PRO A 10 -16.04 -5.08 -18.98
CA PRO A 10 -17.39 -5.64 -19.05
C PRO A 10 -17.48 -6.97 -18.30
N ASN A 11 -18.71 -7.35 -17.89
CA ASN A 11 -18.98 -8.59 -17.16
C ASN A 11 -18.72 -9.89 -17.98
N SER A 12 -18.33 -9.78 -19.24
CA SER A 12 -17.87 -10.91 -20.06
C SER A 12 -16.38 -11.22 -19.86
N VAL A 13 -15.62 -10.31 -19.22
CA VAL A 13 -14.19 -10.51 -18.95
C VAL A 13 -14.02 -11.34 -17.70
N THR A 14 -13.32 -12.46 -17.82
CA THR A 14 -13.03 -13.36 -16.69
C THR A 14 -11.59 -13.27 -16.21
N SER A 15 -10.70 -12.66 -17.00
CA SER A 15 -9.26 -12.60 -16.70
C SER A 15 -8.68 -11.26 -17.17
N ILE A 16 -7.86 -10.64 -16.34
CA ILE A 16 -7.00 -9.50 -16.68
C ILE A 16 -5.58 -10.04 -16.78
N GLY A 17 -4.93 -9.91 -17.96
CA GLY A 17 -3.64 -10.53 -18.24
C GLY A 17 -2.49 -9.86 -17.49
N HIS A 18 -1.32 -10.49 -17.54
CA HIS A 18 -0.06 -9.92 -17.08
C HIS A 18 0.20 -8.59 -17.77
N SER A 19 0.55 -7.55 -16.98
CA SER A 19 0.86 -6.19 -17.47
C SER A 19 -0.22 -5.56 -18.36
N ALA A 20 -1.50 -5.96 -18.23
CA ALA A 20 -2.55 -5.55 -19.16
C ALA A 20 -2.74 -4.03 -19.23
N PHE A 21 -2.54 -3.30 -18.14
CA PHE A 21 -2.59 -1.84 -18.04
C PHE A 21 -1.27 -1.23 -17.57
N ASP A 22 -0.17 -1.99 -17.67
CA ASP A 22 1.14 -1.49 -17.29
C ASP A 22 1.47 -0.19 -18.05
N GLY A 23 1.96 0.83 -17.32
CA GLY A 23 2.29 2.15 -17.87
C GLY A 23 1.08 2.96 -18.33
N CYS A 24 -0.15 2.64 -17.93
CA CYS A 24 -1.31 3.51 -18.16
C CYS A 24 -1.27 4.69 -17.18
N ALA A 25 -0.28 5.57 -17.34
CA ALA A 25 0.07 6.61 -16.37
C ALA A 25 -1.04 7.64 -16.11
N SER A 26 -2.01 7.78 -17.04
CA SER A 26 -3.17 8.69 -16.89
C SER A 26 -4.43 8.00 -16.39
N LEU A 27 -4.41 6.67 -16.20
CA LEU A 27 -5.58 5.92 -15.73
C LEU A 27 -5.89 6.31 -14.27
N THR A 28 -7.09 6.85 -14.03
CA THR A 28 -7.44 7.40 -12.71
C THR A 28 -8.14 6.40 -11.80
N SER A 29 -8.91 5.49 -12.36
CA SER A 29 -9.60 4.45 -11.60
C SER A 29 -9.97 3.27 -12.47
N VAL A 30 -10.14 2.10 -11.85
CA VAL A 30 -10.67 0.91 -12.50
C VAL A 30 -11.64 0.19 -11.57
N THR A 31 -12.69 -0.40 -12.14
CA THR A 31 -13.61 -1.28 -11.41
C THR A 31 -13.47 -2.70 -11.92
N ILE A 32 -13.21 -3.63 -11.01
CA ILE A 32 -13.10 -5.08 -11.27
C ILE A 32 -14.48 -5.71 -11.07
N PRO A 33 -15.12 -6.20 -12.12
CA PRO A 33 -16.45 -6.82 -12.03
C PRO A 33 -16.42 -8.21 -11.38
N ASP A 34 -17.60 -8.71 -11.02
CA ASP A 34 -17.79 -10.05 -10.40
C ASP A 34 -17.25 -11.20 -11.27
N SER A 35 -17.25 -11.00 -12.58
CA SER A 35 -16.80 -12.01 -13.55
C SER A 35 -15.29 -12.28 -13.55
N VAL A 36 -14.48 -11.32 -13.05
CA VAL A 36 -13.01 -11.46 -13.05
C VAL A 36 -12.58 -12.42 -11.96
N THR A 37 -12.00 -13.53 -12.37
CA THR A 37 -11.50 -14.60 -11.50
C THR A 37 -9.98 -14.64 -11.40
N SER A 38 -9.27 -13.98 -12.32
CA SER A 38 -7.81 -13.86 -12.26
C SER A 38 -7.29 -12.52 -12.74
N ILE A 39 -6.25 -12.01 -12.05
CA ILE A 39 -5.52 -10.79 -12.39
C ILE A 39 -4.04 -11.16 -12.43
N GLY A 40 -3.41 -10.93 -13.57
CA GLY A 40 -2.00 -11.23 -13.78
C GLY A 40 -1.07 -10.24 -13.07
N ARG A 41 0.16 -10.69 -12.83
CA ARG A 41 1.22 -9.89 -12.22
C ARG A 41 1.40 -8.55 -12.94
N GLY A 42 1.54 -7.47 -12.19
CA GLY A 42 1.79 -6.14 -12.72
C GLY A 42 0.68 -5.59 -13.63
N ALA A 43 -0.54 -6.11 -13.50
CA ALA A 43 -1.64 -5.70 -14.38
C ALA A 43 -1.88 -4.18 -14.36
N PHE A 44 -1.57 -3.51 -13.25
CA PHE A 44 -1.72 -2.07 -13.06
C PHE A 44 -0.42 -1.39 -12.61
N SER A 45 0.74 -1.99 -12.91
CA SER A 45 2.05 -1.38 -12.63
C SER A 45 2.21 -0.05 -13.35
N ASN A 46 2.96 0.87 -12.77
CA ASN A 46 3.28 2.18 -13.38
C ASN A 46 2.04 3.02 -13.77
N CYS A 47 0.88 2.78 -13.13
CA CYS A 47 -0.33 3.60 -13.26
C CYS A 47 -0.28 4.76 -12.27
N ALA A 48 0.59 5.76 -12.53
CA ALA A 48 0.92 6.82 -11.56
C ALA A 48 -0.26 7.70 -11.14
N ALA A 49 -1.30 7.86 -11.98
CA ALA A 49 -2.50 8.62 -11.66
C ALA A 49 -3.60 7.79 -11.01
N LEU A 50 -3.39 6.49 -10.78
CA LEU A 50 -4.42 5.58 -10.29
C LEU A 50 -4.74 5.88 -8.82
N THR A 51 -5.98 6.31 -8.56
CA THR A 51 -6.47 6.65 -7.22
C THR A 51 -7.12 5.46 -6.51
N GLY A 52 -7.50 4.40 -7.24
CA GLY A 52 -8.08 3.21 -6.66
C GLY A 52 -8.43 2.14 -7.67
N ILE A 53 -8.36 0.90 -7.22
CA ILE A 53 -8.83 -0.31 -7.91
C ILE A 53 -10.03 -0.82 -7.11
N TRP A 54 -11.23 -0.58 -7.63
CA TRP A 54 -12.47 -0.90 -6.93
C TRP A 54 -12.99 -2.25 -7.36
N VAL A 55 -13.33 -3.11 -6.40
CA VAL A 55 -13.89 -4.44 -6.67
C VAL A 55 -15.37 -4.44 -6.34
N THR A 56 -16.20 -4.95 -7.25
CA THR A 56 -17.64 -5.09 -7.01
C THR A 56 -17.90 -6.08 -5.87
N GLU A 57 -18.96 -5.86 -5.07
CA GLU A 57 -19.25 -6.63 -3.85
C GLU A 57 -19.42 -8.13 -4.10
N GLY A 58 -20.00 -8.48 -5.26
CA GLY A 58 -20.25 -9.85 -5.69
C GLY A 58 -19.00 -10.61 -6.16
N ASN A 59 -17.86 -9.96 -6.34
CA ASN A 59 -16.65 -10.67 -6.76
C ASN A 59 -16.20 -11.66 -5.67
N SER A 60 -15.97 -12.93 -6.08
CA SER A 60 -15.61 -14.02 -5.17
C SER A 60 -14.10 -14.24 -4.99
N TYR A 61 -13.27 -13.53 -5.75
CA TYR A 61 -11.81 -13.75 -5.82
C TYR A 61 -11.00 -12.59 -5.28
N TYR A 62 -11.54 -11.37 -5.36
CA TYR A 62 -10.85 -10.14 -4.99
C TYR A 62 -11.70 -9.26 -4.10
N SER A 63 -11.05 -8.33 -3.42
CA SER A 63 -11.66 -7.26 -2.65
C SER A 63 -10.79 -6.01 -2.72
N SER A 64 -11.36 -4.85 -2.41
CA SER A 64 -10.61 -3.62 -2.21
C SER A 64 -10.95 -3.00 -0.87
N ASP A 65 -10.05 -2.20 -0.33
CA ASP A 65 -10.30 -1.39 0.86
C ASP A 65 -10.81 0.02 0.51
N ALA A 66 -10.99 0.87 1.53
CA ALA A 66 -11.44 2.25 1.35
C ALA A 66 -10.42 3.15 0.63
N SER A 67 -9.16 2.73 0.53
CA SER A 67 -8.09 3.43 -0.18
C SER A 67 -7.91 2.92 -1.62
N GLY A 68 -8.74 1.95 -2.05
CA GLY A 68 -8.66 1.34 -3.37
C GLY A 68 -7.48 0.39 -3.55
N VAL A 69 -6.86 -0.10 -2.48
CA VAL A 69 -5.85 -1.15 -2.53
C VAL A 69 -6.54 -2.48 -2.85
N LEU A 70 -6.00 -3.19 -3.83
CA LEU A 70 -6.52 -4.48 -4.29
C LEU A 70 -5.92 -5.63 -3.49
N PHE A 71 -6.78 -6.52 -3.00
CA PHE A 71 -6.41 -7.72 -2.25
C PHE A 71 -7.08 -8.98 -2.85
N SER A 72 -6.55 -10.15 -2.51
CA SER A 72 -7.32 -11.40 -2.58
C SER A 72 -8.61 -11.28 -1.74
N LYS A 73 -9.63 -12.10 -2.04
CA LYS A 73 -10.94 -12.03 -1.35
C LYS A 73 -10.82 -12.23 0.16
N ASP A 74 -9.96 -13.13 0.59
CA ASP A 74 -9.67 -13.43 2.00
C ASP A 74 -8.70 -12.42 2.65
N LYS A 75 -8.21 -11.45 1.88
CA LYS A 75 -7.23 -10.43 2.28
C LYS A 75 -5.90 -10.99 2.81
N THR A 76 -5.52 -12.18 2.38
CA THR A 76 -4.21 -12.75 2.72
C THR A 76 -3.10 -12.28 1.80
N THR A 77 -3.44 -11.81 0.59
CA THR A 77 -2.49 -11.28 -0.39
C THR A 77 -2.84 -9.84 -0.77
N LEU A 78 -1.87 -8.92 -0.67
CA LEU A 78 -1.95 -7.60 -1.29
C LEU A 78 -1.54 -7.77 -2.77
N VAL A 79 -2.48 -7.51 -3.67
CA VAL A 79 -2.29 -7.72 -5.12
C VAL A 79 -1.75 -6.49 -5.82
N GLN A 80 -2.33 -5.31 -5.53
CA GLN A 80 -1.88 -4.05 -6.15
C GLN A 80 -2.26 -2.83 -5.32
N CYS A 81 -1.30 -1.94 -5.13
CA CYS A 81 -1.49 -0.62 -4.53
C CYS A 81 -1.74 0.44 -5.62
N PRO A 82 -2.67 1.39 -5.43
CA PRO A 82 -2.83 2.53 -6.33
C PRO A 82 -1.62 3.46 -6.34
N GLY A 83 -1.27 3.98 -7.54
CA GLY A 83 -0.04 4.77 -7.73
C GLY A 83 -0.01 6.14 -7.04
N THR A 84 -1.16 6.70 -6.65
CA THR A 84 -1.26 8.02 -6.00
C THR A 84 -1.10 7.99 -4.48
N LEU A 85 -1.09 6.82 -3.84
CA LEU A 85 -0.97 6.73 -2.39
C LEU A 85 0.43 7.19 -1.93
N ALA A 86 0.45 8.15 -1.00
CA ALA A 86 1.69 8.59 -0.35
C ALA A 86 2.11 7.69 0.82
N ALA A 87 1.15 7.03 1.46
CA ALA A 87 1.38 6.06 2.52
C ALA A 87 0.38 4.91 2.41
N CYS A 88 0.83 3.70 2.74
CA CYS A 88 -0.01 2.51 2.74
C CYS A 88 0.14 1.76 4.07
N THR A 89 -0.98 1.45 4.72
CA THR A 89 -1.00 0.56 5.89
C THR A 89 -1.60 -0.77 5.49
N ILE A 90 -0.79 -1.81 5.54
CA ILE A 90 -1.21 -3.18 5.17
C ILE A 90 -1.94 -3.81 6.36
N PRO A 91 -3.14 -4.40 6.16
CA PRO A 91 -3.88 -5.06 7.24
C PRO A 91 -3.17 -6.31 7.79
N ASP A 92 -3.38 -6.61 9.08
CA ASP A 92 -2.79 -7.77 9.78
C ASP A 92 -3.20 -9.13 9.20
N SER A 93 -4.25 -9.17 8.37
CA SER A 93 -4.65 -10.40 7.67
C SER A 93 -3.72 -10.77 6.51
N VAL A 94 -2.89 -9.81 6.02
CA VAL A 94 -2.00 -10.03 4.87
C VAL A 94 -0.78 -10.82 5.30
N THR A 95 -0.53 -11.91 4.61
CA THR A 95 0.64 -12.77 4.80
C THR A 95 1.63 -12.70 3.64
N SER A 96 1.18 -12.16 2.49
CA SER A 96 2.00 -12.04 1.28
C SER A 96 1.77 -10.70 0.59
N ILE A 97 2.85 -10.03 0.19
CA ILE A 97 2.84 -8.93 -0.76
C ILE A 97 3.13 -9.52 -2.13
N GLY A 98 2.21 -9.38 -3.07
CA GLY A 98 2.29 -10.02 -4.38
C GLY A 98 3.36 -9.40 -5.29
N ASP A 99 3.64 -10.09 -6.41
CA ASP A 99 4.56 -9.60 -7.44
C ASP A 99 4.08 -8.26 -8.00
N SER A 100 4.97 -7.28 -8.10
CA SER A 100 4.71 -5.93 -8.61
C SER A 100 3.61 -5.17 -7.85
N ALA A 101 3.34 -5.52 -6.61
CA ALA A 101 2.20 -4.97 -5.84
C ALA A 101 2.27 -3.45 -5.61
N PHE A 102 3.46 -2.87 -5.55
CA PHE A 102 3.71 -1.42 -5.47
C PHE A 102 4.53 -0.89 -6.66
N ASP A 103 4.73 -1.72 -7.70
CA ASP A 103 5.56 -1.33 -8.86
C ASP A 103 5.07 -0.03 -9.48
N GLY A 104 5.97 0.97 -9.54
CA GLY A 104 5.68 2.31 -10.05
C GLY A 104 4.85 3.21 -9.12
N CYS A 105 4.72 2.89 -7.85
CA CYS A 105 4.10 3.77 -6.85
C CYS A 105 5.08 4.91 -6.48
N THR A 106 5.31 5.81 -7.43
CA THR A 106 6.31 6.89 -7.30
C THR A 106 5.94 7.94 -6.25
N SER A 107 4.69 8.02 -5.82
CA SER A 107 4.23 8.92 -4.75
C SER A 107 4.41 8.33 -3.34
N LEU A 108 4.65 7.02 -3.24
CA LEU A 108 4.69 6.30 -1.97
C LEU A 108 5.94 6.67 -1.18
N THR A 109 5.77 7.26 0.00
CA THR A 109 6.86 7.65 0.90
C THR A 109 7.06 6.68 2.05
N SER A 110 5.99 6.00 2.47
CA SER A 110 6.05 5.05 3.58
C SER A 110 5.06 3.90 3.44
N VAL A 111 5.43 2.75 4.00
CA VAL A 111 4.55 1.58 4.11
C VAL A 111 4.61 1.02 5.52
N THR A 112 3.43 0.73 6.11
CA THR A 112 3.34 -0.05 7.34
C THR A 112 3.07 -1.50 6.97
N ILE A 113 3.99 -2.40 7.35
CA ILE A 113 3.93 -3.85 7.07
C ILE A 113 3.70 -4.59 8.39
N PRO A 114 2.65 -5.39 8.51
CA PRO A 114 2.39 -6.18 9.71
C PRO A 114 3.35 -7.38 9.83
N ASP A 115 3.54 -7.86 11.04
CA ASP A 115 4.39 -9.02 11.35
C ASP A 115 3.84 -10.36 10.81
N SER A 116 2.59 -10.36 10.36
CA SER A 116 1.97 -11.47 9.63
C SER A 116 2.56 -11.70 8.24
N VAL A 117 3.23 -10.69 7.63
CA VAL A 117 3.81 -10.80 6.29
C VAL A 117 5.06 -11.69 6.33
N THR A 118 5.04 -12.75 5.55
CA THR A 118 6.14 -13.73 5.44
C THR A 118 6.82 -13.74 4.08
N SER A 119 6.20 -13.10 3.06
CA SER A 119 6.79 -13.04 1.72
C SER A 119 6.50 -11.73 1.01
N ILE A 120 7.49 -11.28 0.24
CA ILE A 120 7.42 -10.11 -0.66
C ILE A 120 7.86 -10.59 -2.04
N GLY A 121 6.97 -10.45 -3.02
CA GLY A 121 7.15 -10.98 -4.36
C GLY A 121 8.13 -10.20 -5.22
N TYR A 122 8.35 -10.71 -6.44
CA TYR A 122 9.23 -10.12 -7.44
C TYR A 122 8.77 -8.71 -7.84
N SER A 123 9.70 -7.77 -7.88
CA SER A 123 9.43 -6.36 -8.23
C SER A 123 8.34 -5.70 -7.40
N ALA A 124 8.03 -6.21 -6.19
CA ALA A 124 6.92 -5.70 -5.40
C ALA A 124 7.06 -4.19 -5.11
N PHE A 125 8.29 -3.69 -4.91
CA PHE A 125 8.59 -2.26 -4.68
C PHE A 125 9.47 -1.65 -5.77
N TYR A 126 9.46 -2.25 -6.97
CA TYR A 126 10.24 -1.70 -8.09
C TYR A 126 9.77 -0.28 -8.43
N ASN A 127 10.71 0.62 -8.72
CA ASN A 127 10.42 2.01 -9.08
C ASN A 127 9.58 2.81 -8.04
N CYS A 128 9.59 2.42 -6.75
CA CYS A 128 9.03 3.22 -5.65
C CYS A 128 10.02 4.33 -5.25
N THR A 129 10.27 5.29 -6.16
CA THR A 129 11.38 6.25 -6.06
C THR A 129 11.30 7.24 -4.90
N SER A 130 10.13 7.40 -4.28
CA SER A 130 9.93 8.27 -3.12
C SER A 130 9.89 7.50 -1.78
N LEU A 131 10.02 6.16 -1.81
CA LEU A 131 9.92 5.35 -0.59
C LEU A 131 11.15 5.58 0.29
N THR A 132 10.91 6.10 1.50
CA THR A 132 11.95 6.41 2.48
C THR A 132 11.85 5.56 3.74
N ASP A 133 10.65 5.14 4.12
CA ASP A 133 10.41 4.51 5.41
C ASP A 133 9.50 3.27 5.31
N ILE A 134 9.94 2.19 5.95
CA ILE A 134 9.14 0.98 6.17
C ILE A 134 8.92 0.84 7.67
N TYR A 135 7.66 0.80 8.09
CA TYR A 135 7.26 0.57 9.47
C TYR A 135 6.81 -0.88 9.63
N PHE A 136 7.67 -1.71 10.20
CA PHE A 136 7.36 -3.12 10.44
C PHE A 136 6.90 -3.35 11.88
N THR A 137 5.73 -3.98 12.07
CA THR A 137 5.19 -4.17 13.43
C THR A 137 5.90 -5.28 14.21
N GLY A 138 6.59 -6.19 13.52
CA GLY A 138 7.37 -7.27 14.13
C GLY A 138 8.78 -6.86 14.53
N THR A 139 9.51 -7.83 15.05
CA THR A 139 10.92 -7.67 15.45
C THR A 139 11.85 -7.64 14.23
N GLU A 140 13.06 -7.12 14.40
CA GLU A 140 14.11 -7.16 13.38
C GLU A 140 14.42 -8.60 12.93
N SER A 141 14.41 -9.57 13.85
CA SER A 141 14.58 -10.98 13.50
C SER A 141 13.46 -11.52 12.61
N ALA A 142 12.22 -11.07 12.83
CA ALA A 142 11.09 -11.44 11.98
C ALA A 142 11.21 -10.78 10.59
N TRP A 143 11.61 -9.50 10.52
CA TRP A 143 11.90 -8.82 9.24
C TRP A 143 12.93 -9.59 8.41
N ASN A 144 14.05 -9.95 9.01
CA ASN A 144 15.14 -10.68 8.36
C ASN A 144 14.74 -12.11 7.93
N SER A 145 13.58 -12.60 8.39
CA SER A 145 13.03 -13.92 8.02
C SER A 145 12.02 -13.85 6.89
N ILE A 146 11.61 -12.64 6.45
CA ILE A 146 10.70 -12.48 5.32
C ILE A 146 11.39 -12.97 4.04
N ALA A 147 10.73 -13.84 3.29
CA ALA A 147 11.18 -14.27 1.98
C ALA A 147 10.97 -13.13 0.97
N ILE A 148 12.03 -12.38 0.64
CA ILE A 148 11.98 -11.29 -0.35
C ILE A 148 12.60 -11.79 -1.64
N ASP A 149 11.86 -11.64 -2.76
CA ASP A 149 12.43 -11.92 -4.09
C ASP A 149 13.32 -10.75 -4.52
N VAL A 150 14.64 -11.00 -4.48
CA VAL A 150 15.68 -10.00 -4.81
C VAL A 150 16.28 -10.20 -6.20
N ALA A 151 15.65 -11.03 -7.05
CA ALA A 151 16.19 -11.28 -8.39
C ALA A 151 16.28 -9.98 -9.20
N ASN A 152 17.48 -9.69 -9.75
CA ASN A 152 17.77 -8.56 -10.62
C ASN A 152 17.46 -7.17 -10.02
N ASP A 153 17.77 -6.96 -8.73
CA ASP A 153 17.57 -5.69 -8.02
C ASP A 153 16.10 -5.24 -8.01
N ALA A 154 15.20 -6.22 -8.10
CA ALA A 154 13.77 -5.99 -8.31
C ALA A 154 13.06 -5.30 -7.14
N ASN A 155 13.70 -5.19 -5.97
CA ASN A 155 13.16 -4.58 -4.77
C ASN A 155 14.13 -3.56 -4.13
N ASP A 156 14.96 -2.89 -4.94
CA ASP A 156 15.97 -1.92 -4.47
C ASP A 156 15.42 -0.83 -3.55
N ALA A 157 14.15 -0.44 -3.74
CA ALA A 157 13.53 0.55 -2.88
C ALA A 157 13.45 0.11 -1.42
N LEU A 158 13.33 -1.21 -1.14
CA LEU A 158 13.37 -1.75 0.23
C LEU A 158 14.77 -1.67 0.83
N GLU A 159 15.82 -1.90 0.02
CA GLU A 159 17.21 -1.86 0.49
C GLU A 159 17.66 -0.45 0.86
N ASN A 160 17.07 0.56 0.20
CA ASN A 160 17.37 1.97 0.42
C ASN A 160 16.48 2.64 1.47
N ALA A 161 15.38 2.00 1.89
CA ALA A 161 14.47 2.54 2.89
C ALA A 161 14.96 2.35 4.32
N ASN A 162 14.56 3.24 5.22
CA ASN A 162 14.75 3.08 6.65
C ASN A 162 13.75 2.07 7.19
N ILE A 163 14.23 0.95 7.75
CA ILE A 163 13.35 -0.07 8.34
C ILE A 163 13.20 0.19 9.83
N HIS A 164 11.97 0.50 10.26
CA HIS A 164 11.60 0.74 11.65
C HIS A 164 10.87 -0.50 12.19
N CYS A 165 11.56 -1.35 12.97
CA CYS A 165 10.97 -2.54 13.57
C CYS A 165 10.29 -2.26 14.91
N ASN A 166 9.43 -3.17 15.37
CA ASN A 166 8.59 -3.02 16.57
C ASN A 166 7.68 -1.78 16.53
N TYR A 167 7.28 -1.37 15.33
CA TYR A 167 6.40 -0.21 15.16
C TYR A 167 5.01 -0.53 15.70
N VAL A 168 4.52 0.34 16.59
CA VAL A 168 3.15 0.30 17.09
C VAL A 168 2.41 1.51 16.52
N SER A 169 1.46 1.25 15.66
CA SER A 169 0.57 2.30 15.16
C SER A 169 -0.29 2.82 16.33
N HIS A 170 -0.15 4.10 16.64
CA HIS A 170 -0.95 4.71 17.70
C HIS A 170 -1.45 6.09 17.27
N THR A 171 -2.64 6.43 17.72
CA THR A 171 -3.17 7.79 17.63
C THR A 171 -2.73 8.55 18.86
N HIS A 172 -2.03 9.67 18.68
CA HIS A 172 -1.73 10.55 19.78
C HIS A 172 -3.01 11.20 20.30
N SER A 173 -3.36 10.92 21.56
CA SER A 173 -4.38 11.67 22.29
C SER A 173 -3.68 12.73 23.15
N TYR A 174 -3.95 13.98 22.87
CA TYR A 174 -3.35 15.09 23.61
C TYR A 174 -4.38 15.69 24.55
N ASP A 175 -4.07 15.69 25.85
CA ASP A 175 -4.79 16.49 26.82
C ASP A 175 -4.19 17.90 26.83
N ALA A 176 -5.03 18.89 26.51
CA ALA A 176 -4.62 20.30 26.55
C ALA A 176 -4.74 20.81 28.00
N VAL A 177 -3.62 21.08 28.63
CA VAL A 177 -3.59 21.79 29.93
C VAL A 177 -3.41 23.28 29.67
N VAL A 178 -4.44 24.05 29.96
CA VAL A 178 -4.42 25.50 29.83
C VAL A 178 -3.97 26.09 31.17
N THR A 179 -2.80 26.72 31.18
CA THR A 179 -2.32 27.50 32.36
C THR A 179 -2.82 28.91 32.21
N ALA A 180 -3.64 29.35 33.15
CA ALA A 180 -4.13 30.75 33.18
C ALA A 180 -2.95 31.73 33.35
N PRO A 181 -2.97 32.90 32.70
CA PRO A 181 -1.96 33.91 32.89
C PRO A 181 -1.99 34.44 34.34
N THR A 182 -0.82 34.67 34.90
CA THR A 182 -0.63 35.35 36.16
C THR A 182 -0.21 36.79 35.91
N CYS A 183 -0.17 37.63 36.95
CA CYS A 183 0.27 39.02 36.81
C CYS A 183 1.72 39.17 36.32
N THR A 184 2.51 38.12 36.38
CA THR A 184 3.93 38.09 36.00
C THR A 184 4.25 37.25 34.79
N ASP A 185 3.38 36.26 34.45
CA ASP A 185 3.64 35.28 33.39
C ASP A 185 2.51 35.26 32.37
N LYS A 186 2.90 35.04 31.11
CA LYS A 186 1.92 34.74 30.02
C LYS A 186 1.36 33.34 30.18
N GLY A 187 0.04 33.19 30.04
CA GLY A 187 -0.60 31.88 29.95
C GLY A 187 -0.08 31.07 28.75
N TYR A 188 0.04 29.78 28.90
CA TYR A 188 0.43 28.85 27.82
C TYR A 188 -0.42 27.60 27.83
N THR A 189 -0.49 26.97 26.69
CA THR A 189 -1.12 25.65 26.56
C THR A 189 -0.03 24.62 26.31
N THR A 190 0.01 23.56 27.13
CA THR A 190 0.88 22.41 26.91
C THR A 190 0.03 21.25 26.43
N HIS A 191 0.56 20.49 25.49
CA HIS A 191 -0.05 19.26 25.00
C HIS A 191 0.81 18.09 25.46
N THR A 192 0.21 17.15 26.18
CA THR A 192 0.90 15.95 26.65
C THR A 192 0.34 14.75 25.90
N CYS A 193 1.22 13.96 25.29
CA CYS A 193 0.82 12.69 24.68
C CYS A 193 0.61 11.65 25.79
N ALA A 194 -0.50 10.91 25.71
CA ALA A 194 -0.82 9.83 26.66
C ALA A 194 -0.07 8.51 26.36
N CYS A 195 0.70 8.45 25.25
CA CYS A 195 1.44 7.25 24.83
C CYS A 195 2.90 7.21 25.35
#